data_d60912002fdb62a763a11de1a1b63b97
#
_entry.id   d60912002fdb62a763a11de1a1b63b97
#
_cell.length_a   1.000
_cell.length_b   1.000
_cell.length_c   1.000
_cell.angle_alpha   90.00
_cell.angle_beta   90.00
_cell.angle_gamma   90.00
#
_symmetry.space_group_name_H-M   'P 1'
#
loop_
_entity.id
_entity.type
_entity.pdbx_description
1 polymer ?
#
loop_
_entity_poly.entity_id
_entity_poly.type
_entity_poly.pdbx_seq_one_letter_code
_entity_poly.pdbx_strand_id
1 'polypeptide(L)' 'MTDETLNRIRTAINAEIAELHCNMGKHSKEVQNNAIMIVEGLRRALRIVEEIFWKDGKQA' A
#
# COMPACT_ATOMS: atom_id res chain seq x y z
N MET A 1 8.61 10.49 11.99
CA MET A 1 7.34 10.44 11.22
C MET A 1 6.18 10.69 12.18
N THR A 2 5.25 11.56 11.80
CA THR A 2 4.07 11.85 12.63
C THR A 2 2.91 10.91 12.27
N ASP A 3 1.92 10.81 13.16
CA ASP A 3 0.70 10.03 12.88
C ASP A 3 -0.01 10.55 11.63
N GLU A 4 -0.04 11.85 11.44
CA GLU A 4 -0.67 12.45 10.27
C GLU A 4 0.04 12.03 8.99
N THR A 5 1.37 12.03 9.00
CA THR A 5 2.16 11.60 7.84
C THR A 5 1.90 10.13 7.53
N LEU A 6 1.88 9.29 8.56
CA LEU A 6 1.58 7.87 8.37
C LEU A 6 0.19 7.66 7.79
N ASN A 7 -0.81 8.40 8.28
CA ASN A 7 -2.18 8.30 7.76
C ASN A 7 -2.26 8.75 6.30
N ARG A 8 -1.51 9.76 5.91
CA ARG A 8 -1.45 10.20 4.51
C ARG A 8 -0.85 9.12 3.61
N ILE A 9 0.21 8.47 4.07
CA ILE A 9 0.85 7.39 3.32
C ILE A 9 -0.13 6.22 3.18
N ARG A 10 -0.78 5.81 4.26
CA ARG A 10 -1.77 4.74 4.23
C ARG A 10 -2.90 5.05 3.26
N THR A 11 -3.43 6.26 3.33
CA THR A 11 -4.54 6.68 2.46
C THR A 11 -4.12 6.64 0.99
N ALA A 12 -2.94 7.14 0.67
CA ALA A 12 -2.45 7.16 -0.70
C ALA A 12 -2.24 5.74 -1.24
N ILE A 13 -1.62 4.87 -0.45
CA ILE A 13 -1.37 3.48 -0.87
C ILE A 13 -2.68 2.72 -1.02
N ASN A 14 -3.60 2.88 -0.07
CA ASN A 14 -4.90 2.20 -0.14
C ASN A 14 -5.73 2.69 -1.33
N ALA A 15 -5.62 3.96 -1.70
CA ALA A 15 -6.28 4.50 -2.89
C ALA A 15 -5.75 3.85 -4.16
N GLU A 16 -4.44 3.65 -4.27
CA GLU A 16 -3.83 2.95 -5.39
C GLU A 16 -4.29 1.50 -5.47
N ILE A 17 -4.34 0.81 -4.34
CA ILE A 17 -4.81 -0.57 -4.28
C ILE A 17 -6.27 -0.65 -4.74
N ALA A 18 -7.11 0.25 -4.25
CA ALA A 18 -8.52 0.28 -4.63
C ALA A 18 -8.69 0.54 -6.13
N GLU A 19 -7.90 1.43 -6.69
CA GLU A 19 -7.95 1.72 -8.13
C GLU A 19 -7.55 0.51 -8.96
N LEU A 20 -6.49 -0.20 -8.56
CA LEU A 20 -6.07 -1.42 -9.23
C LEU A 20 -7.15 -2.49 -9.18
N HIS A 21 -7.81 -2.66 -8.04
CA HIS A 21 -8.91 -3.62 -7.89
C HIS A 21 -10.10 -3.25 -8.77
N CYS A 22 -10.46 -1.97 -8.83
CA CYS A 22 -11.58 -1.50 -9.65
C CYS A 22 -11.36 -1.78 -11.14
N ASN A 23 -10.14 -1.64 -11.61
CA ASN A 23 -9.81 -1.80 -13.03
C ASN A 23 -9.52 -3.24 -13.43
N MET A 24 -9.33 -4.13 -12.45
CA MET A 24 -8.89 -5.49 -12.68
C MET A 24 -9.83 -6.29 -13.60
N GLY A 25 -11.13 -6.14 -13.44
CA GLY A 25 -12.12 -6.87 -14.22
C GLY A 25 -12.19 -6.47 -15.70
N LYS A 26 -11.56 -5.37 -16.08
CA LYS A 26 -11.58 -4.86 -17.46
C LYS A 26 -10.40 -5.33 -18.30
N HIS A 27 -9.48 -6.07 -17.69
CA HIS A 27 -8.23 -6.44 -18.33
C HIS A 27 -8.11 -7.95 -18.51
N SER A 28 -7.15 -8.34 -19.34
CA SER A 28 -6.82 -9.76 -19.54
C SER A 28 -6.31 -10.38 -18.24
N LYS A 29 -6.32 -11.72 -18.19
CA LYS A 29 -5.86 -12.46 -17.01
C LYS A 29 -4.40 -12.14 -16.67
N GLU A 30 -3.57 -11.93 -17.69
CA GLU A 30 -2.17 -11.57 -17.49
C GLU A 30 -2.04 -10.22 -16.80
N VAL A 31 -2.80 -9.23 -17.25
CA VAL A 31 -2.81 -7.89 -16.62
C VAL A 31 -3.35 -7.98 -15.20
N GLN A 32 -4.38 -8.80 -14.96
CA GLN A 32 -4.90 -9.02 -13.62
C GLN A 32 -3.85 -9.60 -12.68
N ASN A 33 -3.07 -10.59 -13.15
CA ASN A 33 -1.99 -11.18 -12.34
C ASN A 33 -0.92 -10.15 -12.01
N ASN A 34 -0.56 -9.31 -12.97
CA ASN A 34 0.40 -8.22 -12.74
C ASN A 34 -0.12 -7.23 -11.70
N ALA A 35 -1.40 -6.89 -11.77
CA ALA A 35 -2.02 -5.99 -10.81
C ALA A 35 -1.99 -6.57 -9.38
N ILE A 36 -2.24 -7.88 -9.25
CA ILE A 36 -2.17 -8.56 -7.96
C ILE A 36 -0.76 -8.48 -7.37
N MET A 37 0.27 -8.67 -8.19
CA MET A 37 1.66 -8.56 -7.76
C MET A 37 2.00 -7.13 -7.29
N ILE A 38 1.50 -6.13 -8.01
CA ILE A 38 1.69 -4.72 -7.63
C ILE A 38 1.01 -4.45 -6.28
N VAL A 39 -0.22 -4.92 -6.09
CA VAL A 39 -0.94 -4.77 -4.83
C VAL A 39 -0.16 -5.39 -3.66
N GLU A 40 0.38 -6.58 -3.85
CA GLU A 40 1.18 -7.22 -2.82
C GLU A 40 2.44 -6.42 -2.51
N GLY A 41 3.09 -5.86 -3.53
CA GLY A 41 4.25 -4.99 -3.34
C GLY A 41 3.90 -3.72 -2.56
N LEU A 42 2.76 -3.10 -2.87
CA LEU A 42 2.29 -1.92 -2.15
C LEU A 42 1.97 -2.23 -0.68
N ARG A 43 1.36 -3.37 -0.42
CA ARG A 43 1.08 -3.80 0.97
C ARG A 43 2.35 -4.04 1.76
N ARG A 44 3.35 -4.65 1.14
CA ARG A 44 4.65 -4.85 1.77
C ARG A 44 5.34 -3.53 2.08
N ALA A 45 5.30 -2.60 1.13
CA ALA A 45 5.88 -1.27 1.33
C ALA A 45 5.22 -0.56 2.49
N LEU A 46 3.89 -0.61 2.56
CA LEU A 46 3.15 -0.01 3.66
C LEU A 46 3.54 -0.63 5.00
N ARG A 47 3.67 -1.95 5.05
CA ARG A 47 4.08 -2.65 6.26
C ARG A 47 5.47 -2.21 6.72
N ILE A 48 6.41 -2.04 5.79
CA ILE A 48 7.75 -1.56 6.11
C ILE A 48 7.68 -0.15 6.72
N VAL A 49 6.89 0.73 6.13
CA VAL A 49 6.70 2.09 6.64
C VAL A 49 6.12 2.05 8.06
N GLU A 50 5.12 1.21 8.29
CA GLU A 50 4.50 1.07 9.60
C GLU A 50 5.49 0.54 10.65
N GLU A 51 6.31 -0.42 10.28
CA GLU A 51 7.33 -0.96 11.20
C GLU A 51 8.35 0.11 11.58
N ILE A 52 8.79 0.91 10.63
CA ILE A 52 9.71 2.01 10.92
C ILE A 52 9.06 3.03 11.84
N PHE A 53 7.81 3.38 11.58
CA PHE A 53 7.04 4.30 12.42
C PHE A 53 6.94 3.79 13.86
N TRP A 54 6.60 2.51 14.03
CA TRP A 54 6.47 1.92 15.37
C TRP A 54 7.79 1.88 16.12
N LYS A 55 8.89 1.56 15.43
CA LYS A 55 10.21 1.54 16.06
C LYS A 55 10.62 2.94 16.53
N ASP A 56 10.42 3.95 15.70
CA ASP A 56 10.74 5.32 16.06
C ASP A 56 9.91 5.80 17.24
N GLY A 57 8.63 5.43 17.26
CA GLY A 57 7.73 5.78 18.37
C GLY A 57 8.14 5.15 19.68
N LYS A 58 8.66 3.94 19.66
CA LYS A 58 9.11 3.25 20.87
C LYS A 58 10.41 3.81 21.44
N GLN A 59 11.20 4.45 20.61
CA GLN A 59 12.46 5.04 21.04
C GLN A 59 12.29 6.44 21.66
N ALA A 60 11.15 7.02 21.43
CA ALA A 60 10.82 8.30 22.03
C ALA A 60 10.31 8.12 23.44
#